data_1eeb96b24df6778af862696270c6dca7
#
_entry.id   1eeb96b24df6778af862696270c6dca7
#
_cell.length_a   1.000
_cell.length_b   1.000
_cell.length_c   1.000
_cell.angle_alpha   90.00
_cell.angle_beta   90.00
_cell.angle_gamma   90.00
#
_symmetry.space_group_name_H-M   'P 1'
#
loop_
_entity.id
_entity.type
_entity.pdbx_description
1 polymer ?
#
loop_
_entity_poly.entity_id
_entity_poly.type
_entity_poly.pdbx_seq_one_letter_code
_entity_poly.pdbx_strand_id
1 'polypeptide(L)'
;MPAAPGQTQIGFIGLGIMGAPMAKHLLKAGYQLKVYNRSDRPRVQEVVDAGGERVGSPKEAAEGADVVVSIVTDTPDMEAVIMGEDGAIHGVKEGATVIDMSTVSPKVTQDVAAALKEKGVHMLDAPVSGGDVGAINGTLSIMVGGDQAVFNECLPVFEAMGQNINLIGSNGAGQTTKLCNQIAVAVNNMAMAEALMLAAASDLDVQKVIDAISGGAAGSWQLSNLGSRIAAGDFEPGFMVYLQQKDLRLVLGAANDVKLALPAVSMAHQFFNIVERAGCSEEGTQALIKAYEAQAGKEARV
;
A
#
# COMPACT_ATOMS: atom_id res chain seq x y z
N MET A 1 24.83 -3.36 11.49
CA MET A 1 25.59 -2.74 10.35
C MET A 1 24.61 -2.44 9.25
N PRO A 2 24.77 -1.33 8.51
CA PRO A 2 23.88 -1.01 7.40
C PRO A 2 23.76 -2.17 6.40
N ALA A 3 22.54 -2.40 5.93
CA ALA A 3 22.29 -3.39 4.88
C ALA A 3 23.09 -3.03 3.63
N ALA A 4 23.77 -4.02 3.05
CA ALA A 4 24.67 -3.79 1.90
C ALA A 4 24.47 -4.87 0.83
N PRO A 5 24.41 -4.49 -0.46
CA PRO A 5 24.36 -5.42 -1.58
C PRO A 5 25.49 -6.44 -1.51
N GLY A 6 25.19 -7.70 -1.85
CA GLY A 6 26.16 -8.81 -1.81
C GLY A 6 26.53 -9.34 -0.42
N GLN A 7 26.12 -8.66 0.66
CA GLN A 7 26.38 -9.07 2.04
C GLN A 7 25.09 -9.38 2.82
N THR A 8 24.01 -8.65 2.55
CA THR A 8 22.73 -8.80 3.23
C THR A 8 21.84 -9.78 2.48
N GLN A 9 21.41 -10.84 3.17
CA GLN A 9 20.42 -11.79 2.67
C GLN A 9 19.01 -11.27 3.02
N ILE A 10 18.13 -11.20 2.02
CA ILE A 10 16.75 -10.75 2.21
C ILE A 10 15.76 -11.90 1.99
N GLY A 11 14.83 -12.10 2.93
CA GLY A 11 13.61 -12.86 2.71
C GLY A 11 12.50 -11.94 2.21
N PHE A 12 11.88 -12.20 1.07
CA PHE A 12 10.81 -11.36 0.54
C PHE A 12 9.51 -12.13 0.41
N ILE A 13 8.46 -11.67 1.10
CA ILE A 13 7.16 -12.33 1.25
C ILE A 13 6.06 -11.48 0.61
N GLY A 14 5.41 -12.03 -0.41
CA GLY A 14 4.32 -11.35 -1.12
C GLY A 14 4.77 -10.71 -2.43
N LEU A 15 4.59 -11.44 -3.54
CA LEU A 15 4.95 -11.02 -4.90
C LEU A 15 3.69 -10.63 -5.70
N GLY A 16 2.87 -9.76 -5.10
CA GLY A 16 1.71 -9.16 -5.75
C GLY A 16 2.09 -8.04 -6.73
N ILE A 17 1.11 -7.20 -7.07
CA ILE A 17 1.27 -6.04 -7.97
C ILE A 17 2.38 -5.11 -7.48
N MET A 18 2.45 -4.90 -6.17
CA MET A 18 3.46 -4.05 -5.54
C MET A 18 4.77 -4.82 -5.27
N GLY A 19 4.68 -6.00 -4.67
CA GLY A 19 5.86 -6.71 -4.16
C GLY A 19 6.78 -7.25 -5.25
N ALA A 20 6.25 -7.70 -6.39
CA ALA A 20 7.09 -8.21 -7.47
C ALA A 20 8.05 -7.15 -8.05
N PRO A 21 7.62 -5.92 -8.43
CA PRO A 21 8.56 -4.88 -8.85
C PRO A 21 9.50 -4.45 -7.72
N MET A 22 9.04 -4.39 -6.47
CA MET A 22 9.91 -4.05 -5.33
C MET A 22 11.02 -5.09 -5.14
N ALA A 23 10.71 -6.39 -5.20
CA ALA A 23 11.70 -7.47 -5.15
C ALA A 23 12.70 -7.37 -6.31
N LYS A 24 12.23 -7.06 -7.54
CA LYS A 24 13.12 -6.85 -8.70
C LYS A 24 14.08 -5.67 -8.51
N HIS A 25 13.65 -4.58 -7.86
CA HIS A 25 14.55 -3.47 -7.52
C HIS A 25 15.64 -3.89 -6.54
N LEU A 26 15.32 -4.68 -5.52
CA LEU A 26 16.31 -5.20 -4.58
C LEU A 26 17.33 -6.13 -5.26
N LEU A 27 16.86 -7.03 -6.14
CA LEU A 27 17.74 -7.88 -6.97
C LEU A 27 18.66 -7.04 -7.86
N LYS A 28 18.10 -6.03 -8.54
CA LYS A 28 18.87 -5.09 -9.37
C LYS A 28 19.90 -4.29 -8.57
N ALA A 29 19.60 -3.97 -7.32
CA ALA A 29 20.55 -3.33 -6.40
C ALA A 29 21.66 -4.28 -5.91
N GLY A 30 21.57 -5.58 -6.21
CA GLY A 30 22.58 -6.59 -5.87
C GLY A 30 22.34 -7.34 -4.56
N TYR A 31 21.14 -7.26 -3.98
CA TYR A 31 20.75 -8.09 -2.84
C TYR A 31 20.44 -9.52 -3.27
N GLN A 32 20.69 -10.49 -2.39
CA GLN A 32 20.26 -11.87 -2.57
C GLN A 32 18.91 -12.06 -1.93
N LEU A 33 17.94 -12.62 -2.68
CA LEU A 33 16.57 -12.77 -2.23
C LEU A 33 16.11 -14.23 -2.22
N LYS A 34 15.61 -14.68 -1.06
CA LYS A 34 14.68 -15.81 -0.97
C LYS A 34 13.25 -15.25 -1.06
N VAL A 35 12.44 -15.78 -1.98
CA VAL A 35 11.12 -15.19 -2.26
C VAL A 35 10.00 -16.19 -2.04
N TYR A 36 8.94 -15.75 -1.36
CA TYR A 36 7.73 -16.54 -1.15
C TYR A 36 6.49 -15.81 -1.60
N ASN A 37 5.58 -16.53 -2.24
CA ASN A 37 4.24 -16.06 -2.53
C ASN A 37 3.24 -17.22 -2.39
N ARG A 38 2.10 -16.98 -1.72
CA ARG A 38 1.06 -17.99 -1.45
C ARG A 38 0.50 -18.61 -2.73
N SER A 39 0.31 -17.81 -3.75
CA SER A 39 -0.29 -18.21 -5.03
C SER A 39 0.74 -18.25 -6.13
N ASP A 40 0.64 -19.21 -7.02
CA ASP A 40 1.44 -19.23 -8.25
C ASP A 40 0.84 -18.26 -9.27
N ARG A 41 1.63 -17.25 -9.66
CA ARG A 41 1.24 -16.20 -10.60
C ARG A 41 2.42 -15.87 -11.52
N PRO A 42 2.18 -15.37 -12.74
CA PRO A 42 3.26 -15.02 -13.67
C PRO A 42 4.33 -14.10 -13.07
N ARG A 43 3.92 -13.14 -12.22
CA ARG A 43 4.84 -12.21 -11.53
C ARG A 43 5.85 -12.90 -10.61
N VAL A 44 5.49 -14.06 -10.04
CA VAL A 44 6.42 -14.85 -9.21
C VAL A 44 7.56 -15.37 -10.08
N GLN A 45 7.24 -15.91 -11.26
CA GLN A 45 8.24 -16.40 -12.19
C GLN A 45 9.16 -15.26 -12.69
N GLU A 46 8.61 -14.07 -12.96
CA GLU A 46 9.42 -12.90 -13.33
C GLU A 46 10.47 -12.52 -12.28
N VAL A 47 10.17 -12.69 -10.99
CA VAL A 47 11.12 -12.42 -9.90
C VAL A 47 12.17 -13.52 -9.82
N VAL A 48 11.77 -14.78 -10.03
CA VAL A 48 12.71 -15.92 -10.10
C VAL A 48 13.66 -15.78 -11.28
N ASP A 49 13.15 -15.42 -12.47
CA ASP A 49 13.96 -15.17 -13.67
C ASP A 49 14.94 -14.00 -13.48
N ALA A 50 14.59 -13.04 -12.62
CA ALA A 50 15.47 -11.93 -12.23
C ALA A 50 16.52 -12.31 -11.18
N GLY A 51 16.55 -13.57 -10.69
CA GLY A 51 17.54 -14.10 -9.76
C GLY A 51 17.04 -14.36 -8.33
N GLY A 52 15.72 -14.24 -8.06
CA GLY A 52 15.13 -14.60 -6.77
C GLY A 52 15.06 -16.11 -6.56
N GLU A 53 15.49 -16.63 -5.41
CA GLU A 53 15.35 -18.02 -5.01
C GLU A 53 13.94 -18.27 -4.45
N ARG A 54 13.13 -19.05 -5.16
CA ARG A 54 11.78 -19.40 -4.70
C ARG A 54 11.83 -20.43 -3.59
N VAL A 55 11.07 -20.19 -2.51
CA VAL A 55 10.95 -21.09 -1.35
C VAL A 55 9.49 -21.45 -1.06
N GLY A 56 9.26 -22.46 -0.19
CA GLY A 56 7.96 -23.06 0.05
C GLY A 56 7.11 -22.37 1.12
N SER A 57 7.72 -21.56 1.99
CA SER A 57 7.02 -20.91 3.12
C SER A 57 7.64 -19.57 3.51
N PRO A 58 6.89 -18.71 4.26
CA PRO A 58 7.45 -17.52 4.89
C PRO A 58 8.61 -17.83 5.85
N LYS A 59 8.53 -18.95 6.57
CA LYS A 59 9.59 -19.45 7.44
C LYS A 59 10.88 -19.69 6.64
N GLU A 60 10.81 -20.45 5.53
CA GLU A 60 11.96 -20.70 4.66
C GLU A 60 12.54 -19.42 4.06
N ALA A 61 11.69 -18.44 3.72
CA ALA A 61 12.13 -17.14 3.25
C ALA A 61 12.94 -16.38 4.32
N ALA A 62 12.58 -16.55 5.60
CA ALA A 62 13.25 -15.92 6.73
C ALA A 62 14.53 -16.65 7.17
N GLU A 63 14.71 -17.93 6.82
CA GLU A 63 15.87 -18.74 7.23
C GLU A 63 17.19 -18.16 6.67
N GLY A 64 18.06 -17.71 7.60
CA GLY A 64 19.34 -17.10 7.27
C GLY A 64 19.25 -15.62 6.83
N ALA A 65 18.06 -15.06 6.68
CA ALA A 65 17.88 -13.67 6.29
C ALA A 65 18.35 -12.71 7.40
N ASP A 66 18.97 -11.60 6.98
CA ASP A 66 19.28 -10.45 7.82
C ASP A 66 18.10 -9.49 7.88
N VAL A 67 17.35 -9.41 6.77
CA VAL A 67 16.14 -8.60 6.63
C VAL A 67 15.04 -9.46 6.02
N VAL A 68 13.85 -9.42 6.59
CA VAL A 68 12.64 -10.02 6.01
C VAL A 68 11.68 -8.91 5.61
N VAL A 69 11.34 -8.82 4.35
CA VAL A 69 10.36 -7.86 3.83
C VAL A 69 9.05 -8.58 3.56
N SER A 70 7.93 -8.05 4.09
CA SER A 70 6.59 -8.54 3.75
C SER A 70 5.75 -7.44 3.12
N ILE A 71 4.96 -7.78 2.10
CA ILE A 71 3.93 -6.92 1.54
C ILE A 71 2.74 -7.77 1.09
N VAL A 72 1.70 -7.76 1.90
CA VAL A 72 0.49 -8.59 1.73
C VAL A 72 -0.77 -7.73 1.78
N THR A 73 -1.94 -8.34 1.64
CA THR A 73 -3.16 -7.60 1.34
C THR A 73 -3.77 -6.94 2.59
N ASP A 74 -3.90 -7.67 3.70
CA ASP A 74 -4.64 -7.20 4.89
C ASP A 74 -3.98 -7.69 6.18
N THR A 75 -4.46 -7.22 7.32
CA THR A 75 -3.96 -7.56 8.67
C THR A 75 -3.90 -9.07 8.92
N PRO A 76 -4.94 -9.88 8.65
CA PRO A 76 -4.84 -11.33 8.86
C PRO A 76 -3.79 -12.02 7.98
N ASP A 77 -3.55 -11.51 6.77
CA ASP A 77 -2.49 -12.04 5.89
C ASP A 77 -1.10 -11.72 6.48
N MET A 78 -0.91 -10.51 7.03
CA MET A 78 0.34 -10.10 7.69
C MET A 78 0.61 -10.97 8.93
N GLU A 79 -0.40 -11.15 9.79
CA GLU A 79 -0.30 -12.04 10.95
C GLU A 79 0.06 -13.46 10.52
N ALA A 80 -0.59 -13.99 9.48
CA ALA A 80 -0.34 -15.35 9.01
C ALA A 80 1.09 -15.54 8.47
N VAL A 81 1.62 -14.58 7.69
CA VAL A 81 2.97 -14.71 7.11
C VAL A 81 4.09 -14.39 8.08
N ILE A 82 3.83 -13.61 9.15
CA ILE A 82 4.85 -13.30 10.15
C ILE A 82 4.73 -14.24 11.35
N MET A 83 3.53 -14.43 11.91
CA MET A 83 3.29 -15.09 13.20
C MET A 83 2.70 -16.50 13.07
N GLY A 84 2.17 -16.89 11.90
CA GLY A 84 1.50 -18.18 11.67
C GLY A 84 2.42 -19.38 11.88
N GLU A 85 1.89 -20.59 11.77
CA GLU A 85 2.60 -21.86 12.01
C GLU A 85 3.86 -21.99 11.12
N ASP A 86 3.79 -21.59 9.85
CA ASP A 86 4.92 -21.51 8.91
C ASP A 86 5.38 -20.04 8.70
N GLY A 87 5.11 -19.18 9.68
CA GLY A 87 5.43 -17.76 9.64
C GLY A 87 6.91 -17.46 9.79
N ALA A 88 7.31 -16.27 9.34
CA ALA A 88 8.71 -15.81 9.36
C ALA A 88 9.33 -15.85 10.76
N ILE A 89 8.53 -15.66 11.82
CA ILE A 89 9.00 -15.70 13.22
C ILE A 89 9.68 -17.03 13.61
N HIS A 90 9.40 -18.10 12.87
CA HIS A 90 9.97 -19.43 13.11
C HIS A 90 11.25 -19.70 12.31
N GLY A 91 11.60 -18.81 11.34
CA GLY A 91 12.82 -18.92 10.54
C GLY A 91 13.80 -17.78 10.77
N VAL A 92 13.33 -16.62 11.23
CA VAL A 92 14.15 -15.44 11.43
C VAL A 92 15.15 -15.62 12.59
N LYS A 93 16.40 -15.19 12.37
CA LYS A 93 17.46 -15.24 13.41
C LYS A 93 17.41 -14.04 14.34
N GLU A 94 17.95 -14.20 15.55
CA GLU A 94 18.17 -13.10 16.48
C GLU A 94 19.01 -11.97 15.82
N GLY A 95 18.65 -10.72 16.08
CA GLY A 95 19.29 -9.54 15.51
C GLY A 95 18.84 -9.17 14.09
N ALA A 96 18.03 -10.02 13.43
CA ALA A 96 17.46 -9.67 12.13
C ALA A 96 16.32 -8.65 12.24
N THR A 97 15.95 -8.04 11.11
CA THR A 97 14.86 -7.07 11.04
C THR A 97 13.74 -7.56 10.13
N VAL A 98 12.50 -7.55 10.63
CA VAL A 98 11.28 -7.73 9.83
C VAL A 98 10.75 -6.35 9.42
N ILE A 99 10.55 -6.13 8.12
CA ILE A 99 9.98 -4.90 7.54
C ILE A 99 8.63 -5.27 6.92
N ASP A 100 7.53 -4.82 7.53
CA ASP A 100 6.21 -4.99 6.90
C ASP A 100 5.82 -3.73 6.12
N MET A 101 5.68 -3.89 4.81
CA MET A 101 5.33 -2.80 3.88
C MET A 101 3.85 -2.83 3.46
N SER A 102 3.06 -3.69 4.09
CA SER A 102 1.60 -3.78 3.92
C SER A 102 0.89 -2.59 4.55
N THR A 103 -0.37 -2.36 4.17
CA THR A 103 -1.27 -1.45 4.90
C THR A 103 -2.19 -2.27 5.79
N VAL A 104 -1.94 -2.22 7.10
CA VAL A 104 -2.56 -3.06 8.13
C VAL A 104 -2.89 -2.27 9.40
N SER A 105 -3.49 -2.93 10.39
CA SER A 105 -3.83 -2.31 11.67
C SER A 105 -2.59 -1.84 12.43
N PRO A 106 -2.50 -0.55 12.83
CA PRO A 106 -1.41 -0.06 13.67
C PRO A 106 -1.30 -0.82 15.00
N LYS A 107 -2.43 -1.18 15.61
CA LYS A 107 -2.48 -1.92 16.88
C LYS A 107 -1.89 -3.32 16.72
N VAL A 108 -2.30 -4.06 15.70
CA VAL A 108 -1.78 -5.41 15.44
C VAL A 108 -0.28 -5.35 15.10
N THR A 109 0.15 -4.33 14.35
CA THR A 109 1.58 -4.09 14.08
C THR A 109 2.39 -3.95 15.37
N GLN A 110 1.88 -3.21 16.36
CA GLN A 110 2.54 -3.06 17.67
C GLN A 110 2.61 -4.39 18.41
N ASP A 111 1.55 -5.20 18.37
CA ASP A 111 1.51 -6.50 19.04
C ASP A 111 2.50 -7.48 18.37
N VAL A 112 2.58 -7.51 17.05
CA VAL A 112 3.56 -8.31 16.30
C VAL A 112 4.99 -7.83 16.58
N ALA A 113 5.24 -6.53 16.62
CA ALA A 113 6.56 -5.97 16.97
C ALA A 113 7.00 -6.37 18.37
N ALA A 114 6.08 -6.37 19.34
CA ALA A 114 6.37 -6.84 20.70
C ALA A 114 6.75 -8.32 20.72
N ALA A 115 6.02 -9.18 20.03
CA ALA A 115 6.30 -10.62 19.96
C ALA A 115 7.64 -10.92 19.25
N LEU A 116 8.00 -10.22 18.20
CA LEU A 116 9.30 -10.31 17.54
C LEU A 116 10.44 -9.89 18.47
N LYS A 117 10.23 -8.81 19.22
CA LYS A 117 11.20 -8.29 20.20
C LYS A 117 11.54 -9.31 21.29
N GLU A 118 10.55 -10.11 21.74
CA GLU A 118 10.78 -11.21 22.71
C GLU A 118 11.76 -12.27 22.17
N LYS A 119 11.90 -12.37 20.85
CA LYS A 119 12.87 -13.24 20.16
C LYS A 119 14.17 -12.53 19.75
N GLY A 120 14.38 -11.29 20.22
CA GLY A 120 15.55 -10.51 19.81
C GLY A 120 15.52 -10.05 18.34
N VAL A 121 14.35 -10.01 17.72
CA VAL A 121 14.15 -9.60 16.33
C VAL A 121 13.56 -8.18 16.29
N HIS A 122 14.09 -7.33 15.41
CA HIS A 122 13.59 -5.98 15.20
C HIS A 122 12.41 -5.95 14.23
N MET A 123 11.53 -4.96 14.37
CA MET A 123 10.48 -4.71 13.39
C MET A 123 10.42 -3.25 12.98
N LEU A 124 10.22 -3.02 11.68
CA LEU A 124 9.82 -1.73 11.10
C LEU A 124 8.49 -1.92 10.36
N ASP A 125 7.52 -1.07 10.61
CA ASP A 125 6.33 -0.94 9.78
C ASP A 125 6.59 0.15 8.75
N ALA A 126 6.48 -0.19 7.47
CA ALA A 126 6.93 0.67 6.38
C ALA A 126 5.94 0.70 5.20
N PRO A 127 4.64 0.97 5.45
CA PRO A 127 3.66 1.05 4.37
C PRO A 127 4.02 2.10 3.32
N VAL A 128 3.54 1.88 2.10
CA VAL A 128 3.95 2.63 0.92
C VAL A 128 2.82 3.41 0.26
N SER A 129 3.18 4.47 -0.45
CA SER A 129 2.30 5.23 -1.32
C SER A 129 3.00 5.49 -2.66
N GLY A 130 2.22 5.55 -3.77
CA GLY A 130 2.73 5.73 -5.13
C GLY A 130 2.13 4.77 -6.15
N GLY A 131 1.33 3.80 -5.67
CA GLY A 131 0.67 2.81 -6.51
C GLY A 131 1.64 1.87 -7.22
N ASP A 132 1.13 1.11 -8.18
CA ASP A 132 1.90 0.20 -9.02
C ASP A 132 2.98 0.92 -9.84
N VAL A 133 2.66 2.10 -10.36
CA VAL A 133 3.61 2.96 -11.10
C VAL A 133 4.81 3.33 -10.21
N GLY A 134 4.57 3.72 -8.96
CA GLY A 134 5.64 4.02 -8.01
C GLY A 134 6.49 2.80 -7.68
N ALA A 135 5.87 1.62 -7.53
CA ALA A 135 6.59 0.37 -7.31
C ALA A 135 7.45 -0.05 -8.52
N ILE A 136 6.91 0.07 -9.74
CA ILE A 136 7.61 -0.24 -10.98
C ILE A 136 8.81 0.69 -11.19
N ASN A 137 8.66 1.98 -10.87
CA ASN A 137 9.70 2.98 -11.09
C ASN A 137 10.70 3.10 -9.91
N GLY A 138 10.48 2.43 -8.78
CA GLY A 138 11.30 2.57 -7.57
C GLY A 138 11.18 3.96 -6.92
N THR A 139 10.01 4.58 -7.00
CA THR A 139 9.78 5.97 -6.55
C THR A 139 8.75 6.04 -5.41
N LEU A 140 8.59 4.97 -4.66
CA LEU A 140 7.61 4.90 -3.57
C LEU A 140 7.91 5.94 -2.48
N SER A 141 6.84 6.49 -1.90
CA SER A 141 6.90 7.13 -0.58
C SER A 141 6.75 6.04 0.48
N ILE A 142 7.69 5.96 1.40
CA ILE A 142 7.76 4.94 2.45
C ILE A 142 7.65 5.63 3.81
N MET A 143 6.63 5.24 4.58
CA MET A 143 6.30 5.83 5.88
C MET A 143 6.71 4.84 6.98
N VAL A 144 7.85 5.10 7.64
CA VAL A 144 8.45 4.11 8.53
C VAL A 144 8.11 4.38 9.99
N GLY A 145 7.74 3.34 10.72
CA GLY A 145 7.65 3.30 12.19
C GLY A 145 8.60 2.26 12.75
N GLY A 146 9.28 2.59 13.86
CA GLY A 146 10.19 1.71 14.54
C GLY A 146 11.38 2.42 15.19
N ASP A 147 12.43 1.67 15.50
CA ASP A 147 13.66 2.20 16.11
C ASP A 147 14.52 2.95 15.10
N GLN A 148 15.07 4.11 15.51
CA GLN A 148 15.89 4.95 14.64
C GLN A 148 17.20 4.26 14.18
N ALA A 149 17.85 3.49 15.05
CA ALA A 149 19.10 2.81 14.68
C ALA A 149 18.82 1.69 13.67
N VAL A 150 17.74 0.93 13.88
CA VAL A 150 17.28 -0.11 12.96
C VAL A 150 16.87 0.49 11.62
N PHE A 151 16.15 1.62 11.62
CA PHE A 151 15.80 2.37 10.41
C PHE A 151 17.06 2.75 9.61
N ASN A 152 18.08 3.32 10.28
CA ASN A 152 19.33 3.72 9.63
C ASN A 152 20.06 2.51 9.02
N GLU A 153 20.02 1.36 9.68
CA GLU A 153 20.61 0.11 9.15
C GLU A 153 19.88 -0.41 7.91
N CYS A 154 18.54 -0.24 7.85
CA CYS A 154 17.71 -0.68 6.74
C CYS A 154 17.52 0.37 5.63
N LEU A 155 18.02 1.60 5.82
CA LEU A 155 17.84 2.69 4.85
C LEU A 155 18.22 2.31 3.41
N PRO A 156 19.37 1.61 3.15
CA PRO A 156 19.72 1.21 1.78
C PRO A 156 18.72 0.24 1.13
N VAL A 157 17.99 -0.55 1.93
CA VAL A 157 16.91 -1.42 1.42
C VAL A 157 15.73 -0.58 0.96
N PHE A 158 15.36 0.46 1.71
CA PHE A 158 14.29 1.37 1.33
C PHE A 158 14.65 2.20 0.09
N GLU A 159 15.88 2.70 0.01
CA GLU A 159 16.39 3.51 -1.11
C GLU A 159 16.37 2.74 -2.44
N ALA A 160 16.48 1.42 -2.41
CA ALA A 160 16.32 0.60 -3.61
C ALA A 160 14.89 0.59 -4.16
N MET A 161 13.86 0.89 -3.33
CA MET A 161 12.44 0.77 -3.69
C MET A 161 11.68 2.11 -3.70
N GLY A 162 12.24 3.15 -3.09
CA GLY A 162 11.55 4.42 -2.91
C GLY A 162 12.47 5.64 -2.87
N GLN A 163 11.87 6.82 -2.92
CA GLN A 163 12.60 8.10 -2.93
C GLN A 163 12.25 8.99 -1.74
N ASN A 164 11.03 8.92 -1.24
CA ASN A 164 10.58 9.71 -0.10
C ASN A 164 10.42 8.80 1.12
N ILE A 165 11.48 8.68 1.91
CA ILE A 165 11.59 7.71 3.01
C ILE A 165 11.66 8.48 4.33
N ASN A 166 10.66 8.29 5.20
CA ASN A 166 10.55 9.04 6.44
C ASN A 166 10.30 8.12 7.63
N LEU A 167 11.16 8.20 8.65
CA LEU A 167 10.86 7.64 9.96
C LEU A 167 9.95 8.63 10.72
N ILE A 168 8.77 8.15 11.10
CA ILE A 168 7.71 8.98 11.70
C ILE A 168 7.72 8.87 13.24
N GLY A 169 8.02 7.70 13.76
CA GLY A 169 7.98 7.41 15.19
C GLY A 169 8.20 5.94 15.49
N SER A 170 7.74 5.48 16.65
CA SER A 170 7.82 4.08 17.06
C SER A 170 6.92 3.17 16.21
N ASN A 171 6.99 1.84 16.42
CA ASN A 171 6.16 0.88 15.73
C ASN A 171 4.67 1.24 15.74
N GLY A 172 4.02 1.13 14.58
CA GLY A 172 2.66 1.54 14.31
C GLY A 172 2.53 3.00 13.81
N ALA A 173 3.58 3.83 13.92
CA ALA A 173 3.54 5.21 13.43
C ALA A 173 3.54 5.28 11.89
N GLY A 174 4.24 4.38 11.22
CA GLY A 174 4.18 4.23 9.76
C GLY A 174 2.77 3.88 9.29
N GLN A 175 2.15 2.87 9.92
CA GLN A 175 0.77 2.47 9.61
C GLN A 175 -0.22 3.61 9.88
N THR A 176 -0.13 4.27 11.01
CA THR A 176 -1.00 5.42 11.33
C THR A 176 -0.85 6.53 10.28
N THR A 177 0.38 6.82 9.85
CA THR A 177 0.64 7.80 8.78
C THR A 177 0.03 7.35 7.45
N LYS A 178 0.12 6.06 7.13
CA LYS A 178 -0.54 5.50 5.95
C LYS A 178 -2.06 5.63 6.03
N LEU A 179 -2.67 5.43 7.20
CA LEU A 179 -4.11 5.66 7.37
C LEU A 179 -4.47 7.13 7.16
N CYS A 180 -3.66 8.09 7.64
CA CYS A 180 -3.85 9.53 7.32
C CYS A 180 -3.77 9.79 5.81
N ASN A 181 -2.81 9.18 5.11
CA ASN A 181 -2.73 9.24 3.65
C ASN A 181 -4.01 8.70 2.99
N GLN A 182 -4.55 7.56 3.45
CA GLN A 182 -5.75 6.97 2.86
C GLN A 182 -7.03 7.77 3.14
N ILE A 183 -7.10 8.52 4.25
CA ILE A 183 -8.14 9.53 4.48
C ILE A 183 -8.11 10.57 3.36
N ALA A 184 -6.97 11.18 3.10
CA ALA A 184 -6.81 12.20 2.07
C ALA A 184 -7.12 11.66 0.67
N VAL A 185 -6.63 10.44 0.34
CA VAL A 185 -6.91 9.78 -0.94
C VAL A 185 -8.41 9.59 -1.16
N ALA A 186 -9.13 9.01 -0.19
CA ALA A 186 -10.55 8.70 -0.33
C ALA A 186 -11.42 9.95 -0.41
N VAL A 187 -11.13 10.95 0.45
CA VAL A 187 -11.92 12.20 0.47
C VAL A 187 -11.65 13.05 -0.79
N ASN A 188 -10.42 13.05 -1.31
CA ASN A 188 -10.11 13.69 -2.59
C ASN A 188 -10.82 12.99 -3.77
N ASN A 189 -10.97 11.65 -3.75
CA ASN A 189 -11.78 10.95 -4.74
C ASN A 189 -13.24 11.40 -4.70
N MET A 190 -13.83 11.59 -3.50
CA MET A 190 -15.20 12.12 -3.38
C MET A 190 -15.30 13.55 -3.91
N ALA A 191 -14.41 14.44 -3.48
CA ALA A 191 -14.40 15.84 -3.91
C ALA A 191 -14.27 15.95 -5.43
N MET A 192 -13.38 15.15 -6.04
CA MET A 192 -13.27 15.05 -7.50
C MET A 192 -14.58 14.58 -8.13
N ALA A 193 -15.17 13.49 -7.64
CA ALA A 193 -16.39 12.93 -8.20
C ALA A 193 -17.55 13.95 -8.15
N GLU A 194 -17.74 14.65 -7.03
CA GLU A 194 -18.77 15.68 -6.88
C GLU A 194 -18.55 16.87 -7.83
N ALA A 195 -17.31 17.34 -7.94
CA ALA A 195 -16.96 18.44 -8.85
C ALA A 195 -17.23 18.09 -10.31
N LEU A 196 -16.83 16.89 -10.75
CA LEU A 196 -17.05 16.45 -12.13
C LEU A 196 -18.53 16.17 -12.42
N MET A 197 -19.27 15.65 -11.45
CA MET A 197 -20.72 15.48 -11.59
C MET A 197 -21.46 16.80 -11.68
N LEU A 198 -21.06 17.82 -10.89
CA LEU A 198 -21.63 19.16 -11.02
C LEU A 198 -21.36 19.75 -12.42
N ALA A 199 -20.15 19.60 -12.93
CA ALA A 199 -19.79 20.01 -14.28
C ALA A 199 -20.67 19.34 -15.33
N ALA A 200 -20.78 18.02 -15.28
CA ALA A 200 -21.61 17.24 -16.19
C ALA A 200 -23.10 17.63 -16.10
N ALA A 201 -23.64 17.77 -14.88
CA ALA A 201 -25.02 18.16 -14.65
C ALA A 201 -25.33 19.59 -15.17
N SER A 202 -24.31 20.45 -15.25
CA SER A 202 -24.40 21.81 -15.78
C SER A 202 -24.07 21.91 -17.28
N ASP A 203 -24.00 20.79 -17.99
CA ASP A 203 -23.66 20.70 -19.42
C ASP A 203 -22.30 21.33 -19.80
N LEU A 204 -21.35 21.32 -18.84
CA LEU A 204 -19.97 21.76 -19.07
C LEU A 204 -19.13 20.59 -19.60
N ASP A 205 -18.12 20.94 -20.40
CA ASP A 205 -17.05 20.01 -20.80
C ASP A 205 -16.22 19.64 -19.57
N VAL A 206 -16.32 18.38 -19.15
CA VAL A 206 -15.69 17.85 -17.93
C VAL A 206 -14.17 17.98 -17.99
N GLN A 207 -13.56 17.74 -19.18
CA GLN A 207 -12.11 17.86 -19.34
C GLN A 207 -11.64 19.32 -19.19
N LYS A 208 -12.37 20.28 -19.75
CA LYS A 208 -12.03 21.70 -19.58
C LYS A 208 -12.13 22.17 -18.14
N VAL A 209 -13.11 21.62 -17.39
CA VAL A 209 -13.23 21.91 -15.95
C VAL A 209 -12.03 21.34 -15.20
N ILE A 210 -11.61 20.10 -15.48
CA ILE A 210 -10.42 19.48 -14.88
C ILE A 210 -9.18 20.38 -15.16
N ASP A 211 -8.96 20.75 -16.41
CA ASP A 211 -7.81 21.56 -16.81
C ASP A 211 -7.79 22.91 -16.09
N ALA A 212 -8.97 23.54 -15.92
CA ALA A 212 -9.10 24.85 -15.29
C ALA A 212 -8.81 24.83 -13.77
N ILE A 213 -9.20 23.75 -13.06
CA ILE A 213 -9.12 23.75 -11.58
C ILE A 213 -7.93 22.96 -11.03
N SER A 214 -7.29 22.10 -11.84
CA SER A 214 -6.18 21.24 -11.37
C SER A 214 -4.95 22.01 -10.94
N GLY A 215 -4.66 23.15 -11.56
CA GLY A 215 -3.51 24.00 -11.25
C GLY A 215 -3.72 24.96 -10.07
N GLY A 216 -4.94 25.05 -9.53
CA GLY A 216 -5.32 25.95 -8.44
C GLY A 216 -5.38 25.26 -7.09
N ALA A 217 -6.00 25.96 -6.12
CA ALA A 217 -6.19 25.48 -4.75
C ALA A 217 -7.02 24.18 -4.64
N ALA A 218 -7.82 23.83 -5.65
CA ALA A 218 -8.58 22.61 -5.75
C ALA A 218 -7.74 21.40 -6.22
N GLY A 219 -6.48 21.62 -6.66
CA GLY A 219 -5.60 20.59 -7.17
C GLY A 219 -5.36 19.45 -6.19
N SER A 220 -5.41 18.23 -6.69
CA SER A 220 -5.05 17.02 -5.97
C SER A 220 -4.48 16.00 -6.96
N TRP A 221 -3.72 15.02 -6.46
CA TRP A 221 -3.23 13.93 -7.31
C TRP A 221 -4.40 13.21 -7.99
N GLN A 222 -5.51 12.98 -7.26
CA GLN A 222 -6.71 12.34 -7.79
C GLN A 222 -7.30 13.13 -8.96
N LEU A 223 -7.50 14.42 -8.79
CA LEU A 223 -8.06 15.27 -9.85
C LEU A 223 -7.15 15.29 -11.09
N SER A 224 -5.84 15.46 -10.90
CA SER A 224 -4.88 15.58 -12.02
C SER A 224 -4.64 14.26 -12.75
N ASN A 225 -4.71 13.10 -12.07
CA ASN A 225 -4.38 11.80 -12.66
C ASN A 225 -5.59 10.91 -12.93
N LEU A 226 -6.66 11.02 -12.13
CA LEU A 226 -7.85 10.19 -12.28
C LEU A 226 -9.01 10.94 -12.95
N GLY A 227 -9.05 12.26 -12.87
CA GLY A 227 -10.11 13.08 -13.47
C GLY A 227 -10.24 12.86 -14.98
N SER A 228 -9.15 12.97 -15.73
CA SER A 228 -9.15 12.74 -17.19
C SER A 228 -9.47 11.29 -17.54
N ARG A 229 -9.12 10.33 -16.70
CA ARG A 229 -9.51 8.92 -16.88
C ARG A 229 -11.02 8.75 -16.73
N ILE A 230 -11.64 9.41 -15.76
CA ILE A 230 -13.10 9.45 -15.62
C ILE A 230 -13.74 10.03 -16.90
N ALA A 231 -13.27 11.18 -17.37
CA ALA A 231 -13.77 11.82 -18.57
C ALA A 231 -13.67 10.93 -19.82
N ALA A 232 -12.62 10.13 -19.90
CA ALA A 232 -12.41 9.14 -20.95
C ALA A 232 -13.16 7.80 -20.77
N GLY A 233 -13.84 7.59 -19.63
CA GLY A 233 -14.48 6.31 -19.30
C GLY A 233 -13.49 5.19 -18.92
N ASP A 234 -12.26 5.53 -18.54
CA ASP A 234 -11.23 4.58 -18.17
C ASP A 234 -11.26 4.31 -16.66
N PHE A 235 -11.64 3.09 -16.28
CA PHE A 235 -11.71 2.59 -14.91
C PHE A 235 -10.70 1.49 -14.61
N GLU A 236 -9.71 1.29 -15.47
CA GLU A 236 -8.63 0.34 -15.20
C GLU A 236 -7.94 0.67 -13.87
N PRO A 237 -7.63 -0.33 -13.02
CA PRO A 237 -7.14 -0.08 -11.68
C PRO A 237 -5.65 0.23 -11.62
N GLY A 238 -5.28 1.40 -11.10
CA GLY A 238 -3.99 1.59 -10.43
C GLY A 238 -4.06 1.20 -8.95
N PHE A 239 -5.24 1.43 -8.32
CA PHE A 239 -5.58 0.97 -6.97
C PHE A 239 -7.06 0.61 -6.93
N MET A 240 -7.36 -0.63 -6.58
CA MET A 240 -8.70 -1.19 -6.71
C MET A 240 -9.66 -0.70 -5.61
N VAL A 241 -10.95 -0.61 -5.94
CA VAL A 241 -12.02 -0.23 -5.02
C VAL A 241 -12.01 -1.08 -3.74
N TYR A 242 -11.93 -2.42 -3.85
CA TYR A 242 -11.95 -3.29 -2.66
C TYR A 242 -10.73 -3.08 -1.73
N LEU A 243 -9.57 -2.70 -2.27
CA LEU A 243 -8.39 -2.36 -1.47
C LEU A 243 -8.57 -1.01 -0.75
N GLN A 244 -9.18 -0.02 -1.42
CA GLN A 244 -9.54 1.24 -0.78
C GLN A 244 -10.56 1.01 0.34
N GLN A 245 -11.55 0.14 0.14
CA GLN A 245 -12.52 -0.23 1.16
C GLN A 245 -11.86 -0.93 2.36
N LYS A 246 -10.91 -1.82 2.12
CA LYS A 246 -10.10 -2.42 3.17
C LYS A 246 -9.37 -1.33 3.98
N ASP A 247 -8.72 -0.38 3.31
CA ASP A 247 -8.01 0.71 3.98
C ASP A 247 -8.96 1.60 4.79
N LEU A 248 -10.15 1.90 4.27
CA LEU A 248 -11.16 2.69 5.00
C LEU A 248 -11.68 1.97 6.26
N ARG A 249 -11.82 0.64 6.21
CA ARG A 249 -12.14 -0.15 7.41
C ARG A 249 -11.05 -0.01 8.48
N LEU A 250 -9.77 -0.06 8.09
CA LEU A 250 -8.65 0.14 9.00
C LEU A 250 -8.63 1.56 9.58
N VAL A 251 -8.89 2.58 8.74
CA VAL A 251 -9.03 3.99 9.18
C VAL A 251 -10.12 4.14 10.24
N LEU A 252 -11.32 3.64 9.95
CA LEU A 252 -12.48 3.75 10.87
C LEU A 252 -12.25 2.96 12.16
N GLY A 253 -11.59 1.80 12.09
CA GLY A 253 -11.19 1.03 13.25
C GLY A 253 -10.22 1.82 14.13
N ALA A 254 -9.13 2.33 13.57
CA ALA A 254 -8.15 3.13 14.30
C ALA A 254 -8.76 4.41 14.88
N ALA A 255 -9.65 5.08 14.16
CA ALA A 255 -10.35 6.26 14.66
C ALA A 255 -11.26 5.93 15.84
N ASN A 256 -11.96 4.77 15.80
CA ASN A 256 -12.79 4.32 16.91
C ASN A 256 -11.98 4.04 18.17
N ASP A 257 -10.78 3.47 18.04
CA ASP A 257 -9.89 3.19 19.19
C ASP A 257 -9.50 4.46 19.96
N VAL A 258 -9.31 5.58 19.24
CA VAL A 258 -8.98 6.89 19.83
C VAL A 258 -10.19 7.81 19.99
N LYS A 259 -11.42 7.33 19.74
CA LYS A 259 -12.69 8.08 19.85
C LYS A 259 -12.75 9.33 18.95
N LEU A 260 -12.12 9.28 17.77
CA LEU A 260 -12.10 10.37 16.81
C LEU A 260 -13.22 10.22 15.78
N ALA A 261 -14.02 11.28 15.58
CA ALA A 261 -15.03 11.31 14.53
C ALA A 261 -14.41 11.65 13.17
N LEU A 262 -14.68 10.83 12.15
CA LEU A 262 -14.24 11.04 10.75
C LEU A 262 -15.46 11.01 9.80
N PRO A 263 -16.32 12.04 9.78
CA PRO A 263 -17.55 12.02 8.99
C PRO A 263 -17.32 11.92 7.49
N ALA A 264 -16.31 12.60 6.92
CA ALA A 264 -16.00 12.54 5.49
C ALA A 264 -15.53 11.12 5.07
N VAL A 265 -14.71 10.46 5.88
CA VAL A 265 -14.27 9.08 5.64
C VAL A 265 -15.45 8.12 5.71
N SER A 266 -16.33 8.29 6.70
CA SER A 266 -17.54 7.46 6.84
C SER A 266 -18.43 7.58 5.61
N MET A 267 -18.59 8.79 5.08
CA MET A 267 -19.34 9.04 3.86
C MET A 267 -18.66 8.39 2.64
N ALA A 268 -17.35 8.57 2.46
CA ALA A 268 -16.58 7.93 1.39
C ALA A 268 -16.75 6.41 1.42
N HIS A 269 -16.63 5.81 2.60
CA HIS A 269 -16.83 4.38 2.79
C HIS A 269 -18.23 3.92 2.32
N GLN A 270 -19.29 4.67 2.63
CA GLN A 270 -20.64 4.34 2.18
C GLN A 270 -20.78 4.44 0.65
N PHE A 271 -20.18 5.44 0.01
CA PHE A 271 -20.21 5.55 -1.45
C PHE A 271 -19.41 4.42 -2.13
N PHE A 272 -18.28 4.03 -1.60
CA PHE A 272 -17.56 2.86 -2.09
C PHE A 272 -18.36 1.56 -1.91
N ASN A 273 -19.17 1.40 -0.84
CA ASN A 273 -20.08 0.27 -0.70
C ASN A 273 -21.11 0.20 -1.86
N ILE A 274 -21.58 1.35 -2.35
CA ILE A 274 -22.50 1.41 -3.52
C ILE A 274 -21.76 0.87 -4.76
N VAL A 275 -20.54 1.28 -4.97
CA VAL A 275 -19.70 0.88 -6.12
C VAL A 275 -19.36 -0.62 -6.06
N GLU A 276 -18.99 -1.15 -4.89
CA GLU A 276 -18.76 -2.59 -4.71
C GLU A 276 -20.03 -3.40 -4.99
N ARG A 277 -21.17 -2.95 -4.47
CA ARG A 277 -22.46 -3.62 -4.72
C ARG A 277 -22.86 -3.60 -6.19
N ALA A 278 -22.43 -2.59 -6.96
CA ALA A 278 -22.62 -2.51 -8.40
C ALA A 278 -21.68 -3.45 -9.21
N GLY A 279 -20.80 -4.21 -8.54
CA GLY A 279 -19.90 -5.14 -9.18
C GLY A 279 -18.56 -4.55 -9.63
N CYS A 280 -18.22 -3.33 -9.20
CA CYS A 280 -17.02 -2.61 -9.62
C CYS A 280 -15.85 -2.74 -8.62
N SER A 281 -15.81 -3.80 -7.82
CA SER A 281 -14.78 -4.01 -6.76
C SER A 281 -13.34 -4.04 -7.30
N GLU A 282 -13.14 -4.57 -8.50
CA GLU A 282 -11.82 -4.69 -9.14
C GLU A 282 -11.44 -3.49 -10.01
N GLU A 283 -12.35 -2.54 -10.20
CA GLU A 283 -12.06 -1.29 -10.92
C GLU A 283 -11.20 -0.34 -10.07
N GLY A 284 -10.63 0.66 -10.72
CA GLY A 284 -9.87 1.72 -10.06
C GLY A 284 -10.73 2.60 -9.15
N THR A 285 -10.11 3.23 -8.14
CA THR A 285 -10.82 4.05 -7.14
C THR A 285 -11.60 5.22 -7.73
N GLN A 286 -11.27 5.65 -8.96
CA GLN A 286 -12.04 6.64 -9.72
C GLN A 286 -13.46 6.15 -10.06
N ALA A 287 -13.72 4.84 -10.02
CA ALA A 287 -15.07 4.29 -10.17
C ALA A 287 -16.06 4.75 -9.09
N LEU A 288 -15.58 5.44 -8.03
CA LEU A 288 -16.43 6.09 -7.04
C LEU A 288 -17.47 7.01 -7.69
N ILE A 289 -17.13 7.65 -8.82
CA ILE A 289 -18.05 8.53 -9.56
C ILE A 289 -19.32 7.81 -10.01
N LYS A 290 -19.27 6.51 -10.29
CA LYS A 290 -20.43 5.71 -10.74
C LYS A 290 -21.58 5.72 -9.72
N ALA A 291 -21.26 5.87 -8.43
CA ALA A 291 -22.29 6.02 -7.40
C ALA A 291 -23.06 7.34 -7.54
N TYR A 292 -22.40 8.40 -7.92
CA TYR A 292 -23.01 9.72 -8.19
C TYR A 292 -23.74 9.73 -9.53
N GLU A 293 -23.16 9.13 -10.58
CA GLU A 293 -23.76 8.98 -11.90
C GLU A 293 -25.11 8.25 -11.83
N ALA A 294 -25.15 7.16 -11.06
CA ALA A 294 -26.39 6.40 -10.84
C ALA A 294 -27.48 7.22 -10.16
N GLN A 295 -27.12 8.14 -9.24
CA GLN A 295 -28.07 9.03 -8.58
C GLN A 295 -28.55 10.16 -9.51
N ALA A 296 -27.64 10.73 -10.30
CA ALA A 296 -27.92 11.84 -11.20
C ALA A 296 -28.58 11.43 -12.52
N GLY A 297 -28.53 10.15 -12.89
CA GLY A 297 -28.97 9.67 -14.19
C GLY A 297 -28.16 10.25 -15.37
N LYS A 298 -26.92 10.66 -15.11
CA LYS A 298 -26.03 11.30 -16.09
C LYS A 298 -24.59 10.86 -15.84
N GLU A 299 -23.81 10.67 -16.91
CA GLU A 299 -22.41 10.31 -16.83
C GLU A 299 -21.49 11.52 -16.99
N ALA A 300 -20.37 11.53 -16.29
CA ALA A 300 -19.32 12.55 -16.41
C ALA A 300 -18.29 12.13 -17.45
N ARG A 301 -18.70 12.06 -18.71
CA ARG A 301 -17.86 11.69 -19.87
C ARG A 301 -17.74 12.85 -20.85
N VAL A 302 -16.73 12.79 -21.74
CA VAL A 302 -16.57 13.66 -22.91
C VAL A 302 -16.95 12.92 -24.16
#